data_127886976d848a3bd576396fb44922a0
#
_entry.id   127886976d848a3bd576396fb44922a0
#
_cell.length_a   1.000
_cell.length_b   1.000
_cell.length_c   1.000
_cell.angle_alpha   90.00
_cell.angle_beta   90.00
_cell.angle_gamma   90.00
#
_symmetry.space_group_name_H-M   'P 1'
#
loop_
_entity.id
_entity.type
_entity.pdbx_description
1 polymer ?
#
loop_
_entity_poly.entity_id
_entity_poly.type
_entity_poly.pdbx_seq_one_letter_code
_entity_poly.pdbx_strand_id
1 'polypeptide(L)'
;LIRIDMSEYMEKFTVSRLIGAPPGYVGYEEGGQLTEKVRRKPYSVILLDEIEKAHPDIYNILLQVLDDGQLTDGLGRKVDFKNTTIIMTSNIGVRQLKDFGEGVGFATQSRTQSSEENSKAVIEKALKKTFSPEFLNRIDDVIIFNSLTKDNIFQIIDILMKGVMKRLNALGFTLELSEEAKDFIAEKGYDVQFGARPLHRAIQKYLEDPLAEEILNMNIKPGDVMLADLSEDKTKILFTLKEPSKETSEA
;
A
#
# COMPACT_ATOMS: atom_id res chain seq x y z
N LEU A 1 -0.49 -2.55 -16.63
CA LEU A 1 -0.70 -1.51 -15.63
C LEU A 1 0.13 -0.28 -15.98
N ILE A 2 -0.53 0.89 -16.06
CA ILE A 2 0.10 2.21 -16.19
C ILE A 2 -0.08 2.91 -14.85
N ARG A 3 1.00 3.08 -14.09
CA ARG A 3 0.97 3.81 -12.82
C ARG A 3 1.55 5.20 -13.00
N ILE A 4 0.86 6.20 -12.45
CA ILE A 4 1.26 7.60 -12.44
C ILE A 4 1.00 8.14 -11.04
N ASP A 5 2.04 8.72 -10.43
CA ASP A 5 1.96 9.39 -9.13
C ASP A 5 1.59 10.85 -9.35
N MET A 6 0.43 11.26 -8.85
CA MET A 6 -0.09 12.61 -9.04
C MET A 6 0.67 13.67 -8.23
N SER A 7 1.50 13.28 -7.29
CA SER A 7 2.41 14.21 -6.59
C SER A 7 3.44 14.85 -7.52
N GLU A 8 3.75 14.22 -8.67
CA GLU A 8 4.62 14.79 -9.71
C GLU A 8 3.89 15.82 -10.60
N TYR A 9 2.57 15.95 -10.45
CA TYR A 9 1.68 16.76 -11.31
C TYR A 9 0.94 17.85 -10.52
N MET A 10 1.56 18.39 -9.51
CA MET A 10 1.00 19.46 -8.67
C MET A 10 0.99 20.83 -9.37
N GLU A 11 1.93 21.03 -10.29
CA GLU A 11 2.13 22.31 -10.95
C GLU A 11 1.50 22.33 -12.36
N LYS A 12 1.00 23.49 -12.77
CA LYS A 12 0.30 23.66 -14.06
C LYS A 12 1.15 23.22 -15.25
N PHE A 13 2.44 23.50 -15.26
CA PHE A 13 3.31 23.14 -16.39
C PHE A 13 3.52 21.61 -16.51
N THR A 14 3.31 20.86 -15.44
CA THR A 14 3.45 19.39 -15.45
C THR A 14 2.29 18.69 -16.17
N VAL A 15 1.17 19.37 -16.34
CA VAL A 15 0.00 18.84 -17.07
C VAL A 15 0.38 18.49 -18.52
N SER A 16 1.21 19.32 -19.17
CA SER A 16 1.69 19.03 -20.52
C SER A 16 2.55 17.77 -20.62
N ARG A 17 3.21 17.35 -19.52
CA ARG A 17 3.93 16.07 -19.50
C ARG A 17 2.98 14.88 -19.57
N LEU A 18 1.75 15.04 -19.06
CA LEU A 18 0.76 13.96 -19.06
C LEU A 18 0.16 13.71 -20.44
N ILE A 19 -0.20 14.79 -21.16
CA ILE A 19 -0.92 14.74 -22.44
C ILE A 19 -0.06 15.10 -23.66
N GLY A 20 1.14 15.63 -23.43
CA GLY A 20 2.05 16.16 -24.46
C GLY A 20 2.05 17.68 -24.48
N ALA A 21 3.19 18.27 -24.80
CA ALA A 21 3.34 19.70 -24.97
C ALA A 21 2.78 20.16 -26.32
N PRO A 22 2.18 21.35 -26.40
CA PRO A 22 1.74 21.91 -27.67
C PRO A 22 2.94 22.31 -28.57
N PRO A 23 2.73 22.48 -29.90
CA PRO A 23 3.78 22.89 -30.80
C PRO A 23 4.53 24.15 -30.35
N GLY A 24 5.86 24.11 -30.43
CA GLY A 24 6.73 25.22 -30.04
C GLY A 24 7.18 25.22 -28.59
N TYR A 25 6.73 24.27 -27.76
CA TYR A 25 7.19 24.09 -26.39
C TYR A 25 8.20 22.95 -26.27
N VAL A 26 9.08 23.03 -25.26
CA VAL A 26 10.07 21.98 -24.94
C VAL A 26 9.33 20.68 -24.59
N GLY A 27 9.77 19.56 -25.17
CA GLY A 27 9.15 18.23 -24.98
C GLY A 27 7.99 17.93 -25.94
N TYR A 28 7.73 18.75 -26.96
CA TYR A 28 6.68 18.49 -27.95
C TYR A 28 6.86 17.15 -28.67
N GLU A 29 8.09 16.77 -29.03
CA GLU A 29 8.37 15.52 -29.76
C GLU A 29 8.21 14.26 -28.90
N GLU A 30 8.31 14.39 -27.58
CA GLU A 30 8.28 13.25 -26.65
C GLU A 30 6.85 12.67 -26.47
N GLY A 31 5.81 13.46 -26.77
CA GLY A 31 4.41 13.10 -26.54
C GLY A 31 4.06 13.08 -25.04
N GLY A 32 2.80 12.83 -24.71
CA GLY A 32 2.35 12.76 -23.32
C GLY A 32 2.60 11.39 -22.68
N GLN A 33 3.02 11.39 -21.43
CA GLN A 33 3.33 10.14 -20.71
C GLN A 33 2.12 9.20 -20.59
N LEU A 34 0.93 9.74 -20.39
CA LEU A 34 -0.30 8.95 -20.33
C LEU A 34 -0.77 8.59 -21.75
N THR A 35 -0.92 9.58 -22.62
CA THR A 35 -1.48 9.41 -23.95
C THR A 35 -0.65 8.44 -24.80
N GLU A 36 0.67 8.52 -24.78
CA GLU A 36 1.55 7.59 -25.52
C GLU A 36 1.48 6.16 -24.97
N LYS A 37 1.43 5.98 -23.63
CA LYS A 37 1.31 4.65 -23.02
C LYS A 37 -0.02 3.98 -23.39
N VAL A 38 -1.14 4.73 -23.35
CA VAL A 38 -2.47 4.22 -23.71
C VAL A 38 -2.54 3.95 -25.21
N ARG A 39 -2.03 4.83 -26.06
CA ARG A 39 -2.00 4.63 -27.51
C ARG A 39 -1.27 3.34 -27.90
N ARG A 40 -0.16 3.02 -27.20
CA ARG A 40 0.60 1.76 -27.43
C ARG A 40 -0.07 0.53 -26.85
N LYS A 41 -0.83 0.69 -25.76
CA LYS A 41 -1.51 -0.40 -25.04
C LYS A 41 -2.94 0.02 -24.68
N PRO A 42 -3.88 -0.02 -25.65
CA PRO A 42 -5.25 0.48 -25.44
C PRO A 42 -6.04 -0.32 -24.41
N TYR A 43 -5.72 -1.58 -24.20
CA TYR A 43 -6.30 -2.40 -23.12
C TYR A 43 -5.40 -2.34 -21.89
N SER A 44 -5.64 -1.39 -21.01
CA SER A 44 -4.79 -1.21 -19.84
C SER A 44 -5.57 -0.73 -18.61
N VAL A 45 -5.00 -1.03 -17.46
CA VAL A 45 -5.41 -0.46 -16.18
C VAL A 45 -4.51 0.75 -15.92
N ILE A 46 -5.12 1.91 -15.67
CA ILE A 46 -4.45 3.17 -15.35
C ILE A 46 -4.66 3.43 -13.86
N LEU A 47 -3.57 3.51 -13.11
CA LEU A 47 -3.58 3.85 -11.70
C LEU A 47 -3.04 5.27 -11.52
N LEU A 48 -3.90 6.17 -11.05
CA LEU A 48 -3.56 7.54 -10.67
C LEU A 48 -3.46 7.59 -9.14
N ASP A 49 -2.23 7.60 -8.64
CA ASP A 49 -1.97 7.53 -7.20
C ASP A 49 -1.97 8.95 -6.60
N GLU A 50 -2.59 9.13 -5.41
CA GLU A 50 -2.73 10.40 -4.70
C GLU A 50 -3.39 11.52 -5.55
N ILE A 51 -4.55 11.21 -6.13
CA ILE A 51 -5.25 12.10 -7.07
C ILE A 51 -5.54 13.49 -6.50
N GLU A 52 -5.72 13.62 -5.18
CA GLU A 52 -5.96 14.90 -4.52
C GLU A 52 -4.79 15.88 -4.60
N LYS A 53 -3.60 15.40 -4.95
CA LYS A 53 -2.41 16.24 -5.12
C LYS A 53 -2.28 16.84 -6.51
N ALA A 54 -3.05 16.32 -7.46
CA ALA A 54 -3.00 16.76 -8.85
C ALA A 54 -3.44 18.22 -9.01
N HIS A 55 -2.82 18.92 -9.97
CA HIS A 55 -3.28 20.25 -10.36
C HIS A 55 -4.73 20.19 -10.88
N PRO A 56 -5.61 21.19 -10.61
CA PRO A 56 -7.01 21.21 -11.03
C PRO A 56 -7.23 20.96 -12.52
N ASP A 57 -6.34 21.39 -13.40
CA ASP A 57 -6.44 21.18 -14.85
C ASP A 57 -6.42 19.68 -15.22
N ILE A 58 -5.84 18.82 -14.37
CA ILE A 58 -5.86 17.36 -14.57
C ILE A 58 -7.26 16.79 -14.40
N TYR A 59 -8.05 17.32 -13.46
CA TYR A 59 -9.45 16.89 -13.31
C TYR A 59 -10.27 17.23 -14.56
N ASN A 60 -10.01 18.37 -15.21
CA ASN A 60 -10.67 18.74 -16.45
C ASN A 60 -10.30 17.78 -17.60
N ILE A 61 -9.03 17.34 -17.65
CA ILE A 61 -8.60 16.34 -18.63
C ILE A 61 -9.25 14.99 -18.36
N LEU A 62 -9.31 14.58 -17.10
CA LEU A 62 -9.95 13.32 -16.71
C LEU A 62 -11.47 13.36 -16.97
N LEU A 63 -12.13 14.50 -16.78
CA LEU A 63 -13.53 14.65 -17.17
C LEU A 63 -13.74 14.34 -18.67
N GLN A 64 -12.89 14.87 -19.55
CA GLN A 64 -12.98 14.56 -20.98
C GLN A 64 -12.79 13.06 -21.25
N VAL A 65 -11.86 12.42 -20.55
CA VAL A 65 -11.66 10.96 -20.68
C VAL A 65 -12.87 10.17 -20.19
N LEU A 66 -13.43 10.55 -19.03
CA LEU A 66 -14.56 9.85 -18.41
C LEU A 66 -15.87 10.06 -19.20
N ASP A 67 -16.05 11.22 -19.84
CA ASP A 67 -17.24 11.53 -20.65
C ASP A 67 -17.19 10.92 -22.04
N ASP A 68 -16.12 11.22 -22.79
CA ASP A 68 -16.02 10.90 -24.22
C ASP A 68 -15.30 9.57 -24.46
N GLY A 69 -14.59 9.04 -23.45
CA GLY A 69 -13.69 7.88 -23.61
C GLY A 69 -12.51 8.18 -24.55
N GLN A 70 -12.19 9.45 -24.77
CA GLN A 70 -11.15 9.91 -25.68
C GLN A 70 -10.43 11.14 -25.11
N LEU A 71 -9.17 11.29 -25.48
CA LEU A 71 -8.38 12.46 -25.12
C LEU A 71 -7.56 12.92 -26.32
N THR A 72 -7.57 14.22 -26.60
CA THR A 72 -6.71 14.82 -27.63
C THR A 72 -5.35 15.12 -27.01
N ASP A 73 -4.28 14.56 -27.56
CA ASP A 73 -2.92 14.81 -27.11
C ASP A 73 -2.36 16.15 -27.62
N GLY A 74 -1.16 16.53 -27.15
CA GLY A 74 -0.49 17.76 -27.56
C GLY A 74 -0.16 17.84 -29.06
N LEU A 75 -0.16 16.71 -29.77
CA LEU A 75 0.03 16.62 -31.22
C LEU A 75 -1.29 16.70 -32.00
N GLY A 76 -2.43 16.89 -31.35
CA GLY A 76 -3.75 16.90 -31.94
C GLY A 76 -4.32 15.52 -32.29
N ARG A 77 -3.69 14.43 -31.85
CA ARG A 77 -4.17 13.07 -32.11
C ARG A 77 -5.20 12.67 -31.04
N LYS A 78 -6.27 12.02 -31.45
CA LYS A 78 -7.27 11.45 -30.56
C LYS A 78 -6.77 10.09 -30.05
N VAL A 79 -6.66 9.95 -28.74
CA VAL A 79 -6.29 8.72 -28.05
C VAL A 79 -7.54 8.11 -27.43
N ASP A 80 -7.81 6.84 -27.73
CA ASP A 80 -9.00 6.12 -27.26
C ASP A 80 -8.73 5.48 -25.90
N PHE A 81 -9.59 5.78 -24.90
CA PHE A 81 -9.57 5.27 -23.55
C PHE A 81 -10.72 4.32 -23.24
N LYS A 82 -11.61 4.02 -24.20
CA LYS A 82 -12.83 3.22 -23.97
C LYS A 82 -12.56 1.81 -23.42
N ASN A 83 -11.38 1.26 -23.72
CA ASN A 83 -10.96 -0.06 -23.27
C ASN A 83 -9.99 0.02 -22.08
N THR A 84 -9.97 1.14 -21.34
CA THR A 84 -9.13 1.28 -20.13
C THR A 84 -9.99 1.27 -18.88
N THR A 85 -9.43 0.74 -17.80
CA THR A 85 -9.98 0.88 -16.45
C THR A 85 -9.15 1.92 -15.71
N ILE A 86 -9.78 2.98 -15.20
CA ILE A 86 -9.11 4.05 -14.44
C ILE A 86 -9.36 3.82 -12.96
N ILE A 87 -8.29 3.69 -12.20
CA ILE A 87 -8.30 3.57 -10.74
C ILE A 87 -7.61 4.81 -10.18
N MET A 88 -8.27 5.49 -9.28
CA MET A 88 -7.73 6.65 -8.57
C MET A 88 -7.62 6.32 -7.09
N THR A 89 -6.46 6.55 -6.48
CA THR A 89 -6.29 6.40 -5.02
C THR A 89 -6.21 7.77 -4.36
N SER A 90 -6.70 7.86 -3.13
CA SER A 90 -6.68 9.11 -2.37
C SER A 90 -6.62 8.86 -0.86
N ASN A 91 -5.99 9.78 -0.15
CA ASN A 91 -5.96 9.84 1.32
C ASN A 91 -6.88 10.94 1.87
N ILE A 92 -7.86 11.40 1.08
CA ILE A 92 -8.81 12.42 1.50
C ILE A 92 -9.63 11.93 2.70
N GLY A 93 -9.85 12.83 3.65
CA GLY A 93 -10.65 12.53 4.85
C GLY A 93 -9.88 11.91 6.01
N VAL A 94 -8.67 11.37 5.78
CA VAL A 94 -7.87 10.72 6.84
C VAL A 94 -7.55 11.69 7.99
N ARG A 95 -7.25 12.96 7.70
CA ARG A 95 -6.99 13.99 8.72
C ARG A 95 -8.26 14.30 9.51
N GLN A 96 -9.38 14.47 8.83
CA GLN A 96 -10.68 14.74 9.45
C GLN A 96 -11.14 13.57 10.33
N LEU A 97 -10.88 12.33 9.92
CA LEU A 97 -11.18 11.15 10.72
C LEU A 97 -10.39 11.12 12.04
N LYS A 98 -9.15 11.61 12.04
CA LYS A 98 -8.34 11.73 13.26
C LYS A 98 -8.89 12.77 14.23
N ASP A 99 -9.32 13.91 13.71
CA ASP A 99 -9.87 15.01 14.52
C ASP A 99 -11.22 14.62 15.17
N PHE A 100 -11.98 13.70 14.56
CA PHE A 100 -13.24 13.17 15.08
C PHE A 100 -13.07 11.92 15.96
N GLY A 101 -11.94 11.25 15.91
CA GLY A 101 -11.62 10.02 16.64
C GLY A 101 -10.67 10.27 17.81
N GLU A 102 -11.09 10.91 18.88
CA GLU A 102 -10.41 10.79 20.17
C GLU A 102 -10.60 9.36 20.69
N GLY A 103 -9.56 8.58 20.58
CA GLY A 103 -9.51 7.24 21.13
C GLY A 103 -8.77 6.26 20.25
N VAL A 104 -7.46 6.42 20.17
CA VAL A 104 -6.57 5.38 19.65
C VAL A 104 -6.49 4.25 20.68
N GLY A 105 -7.43 3.34 20.59
CA GLY A 105 -7.46 2.08 21.30
C GLY A 105 -8.29 1.10 20.47
N PHE A 106 -7.90 -0.16 20.44
CA PHE A 106 -8.66 -1.21 19.78
C PHE A 106 -10.13 -1.18 20.28
N ALA A 107 -11.05 -0.78 19.40
CA ALA A 107 -12.44 -0.57 19.76
C ALA A 107 -13.15 -1.91 19.99
N THR A 108 -13.99 -1.97 21.02
CA THR A 108 -14.92 -3.08 21.25
C THR A 108 -15.99 -3.15 20.14
N GLN A 109 -16.40 -4.35 19.77
CA GLN A 109 -17.28 -4.66 18.61
C GLN A 109 -18.59 -3.85 18.52
N SER A 110 -19.13 -3.35 19.60
CA SER A 110 -20.37 -2.55 19.61
C SER A 110 -20.18 -1.08 19.21
N ARG A 111 -18.93 -0.57 19.19
CA ARG A 111 -18.60 0.79 18.71
C ARG A 111 -18.25 0.84 17.21
N THR A 112 -18.03 -0.30 16.58
CA THR A 112 -17.48 -0.38 15.22
C THR A 112 -18.49 0.07 14.16
N GLN A 113 -19.75 -0.34 14.23
CA GLN A 113 -20.74 -0.02 13.20
C GLN A 113 -21.11 1.48 13.15
N SER A 114 -21.37 2.11 14.29
CA SER A 114 -21.64 3.56 14.33
C SER A 114 -20.41 4.40 13.98
N SER A 115 -19.21 3.89 14.23
CA SER A 115 -17.95 4.51 13.84
C SER A 115 -17.68 4.42 12.34
N GLU A 116 -18.04 3.31 11.69
CA GLU A 116 -17.89 3.12 10.24
C GLU A 116 -18.81 4.03 9.42
N GLU A 117 -20.08 4.15 9.81
CA GLU A 117 -21.03 5.05 9.15
C GLU A 117 -20.63 6.52 9.29
N ASN A 118 -20.18 6.93 10.47
CA ASN A 118 -19.65 8.27 10.70
C ASN A 118 -18.39 8.54 9.87
N SER A 119 -17.49 7.56 9.79
CA SER A 119 -16.26 7.66 8.99
C SER A 119 -16.57 7.81 7.51
N LYS A 120 -17.56 7.07 7.00
CA LYS A 120 -18.03 7.17 5.61
C LYS A 120 -18.58 8.55 5.31
N ALA A 121 -19.43 9.08 6.17
CA ALA A 121 -20.00 10.43 6.00
C ALA A 121 -18.94 11.53 6.01
N VAL A 122 -17.91 11.41 6.86
CA VAL A 122 -16.76 12.34 6.90
C VAL A 122 -15.96 12.30 5.60
N ILE A 123 -15.66 11.11 5.09
CA ILE A 123 -14.94 10.93 3.83
C ILE A 123 -15.76 11.49 2.66
N GLU A 124 -17.04 11.18 2.56
CA GLU A 124 -17.92 11.70 1.51
C GLU A 124 -17.99 13.23 1.53
N LYS A 125 -18.05 13.84 2.71
CA LYS A 125 -18.00 15.31 2.86
C LYS A 125 -16.67 15.88 2.40
N ALA A 126 -15.57 15.21 2.70
CA ALA A 126 -14.23 15.63 2.30
C ALA A 126 -14.05 15.51 0.77
N LEU A 127 -14.56 14.44 0.15
CA LEU A 127 -14.58 14.27 -1.31
C LEU A 127 -15.34 15.41 -2.01
N LYS A 128 -16.56 15.72 -1.53
CA LYS A 128 -17.39 16.81 -2.06
C LYS A 128 -16.75 18.19 -1.89
N LYS A 129 -15.87 18.36 -0.93
CA LYS A 129 -15.11 19.61 -0.72
C LYS A 129 -13.92 19.73 -1.67
N THR A 130 -13.32 18.60 -2.04
CA THR A 130 -12.06 18.57 -2.82
C THR A 130 -12.32 18.49 -4.31
N PHE A 131 -13.31 17.70 -4.72
CA PHE A 131 -13.64 17.49 -6.13
C PHE A 131 -14.95 18.16 -6.50
N SER A 132 -15.06 18.59 -7.75
CA SER A 132 -16.31 19.14 -8.27
C SER A 132 -17.41 18.08 -8.31
N PRO A 133 -18.68 18.46 -8.14
CA PRO A 133 -19.80 17.52 -8.28
C PRO A 133 -19.82 16.82 -9.64
N GLU A 134 -19.43 17.53 -10.69
CA GLU A 134 -19.32 17.00 -12.05
C GLU A 134 -18.33 15.84 -12.11
N PHE A 135 -17.13 16.02 -11.54
CA PHE A 135 -16.11 14.97 -11.50
C PHE A 135 -16.57 13.75 -10.70
N LEU A 136 -17.18 13.96 -9.53
CA LEU A 136 -17.67 12.87 -8.68
C LEU A 136 -18.79 12.07 -9.36
N ASN A 137 -19.65 12.72 -10.15
CA ASN A 137 -20.75 12.07 -10.86
C ASN A 137 -20.29 11.20 -12.05
N ARG A 138 -19.02 11.31 -12.46
CA ARG A 138 -18.42 10.48 -13.54
C ARG A 138 -17.64 9.29 -13.01
N ILE A 139 -17.48 9.20 -11.71
CA ILE A 139 -16.85 8.05 -11.05
C ILE A 139 -17.92 6.98 -10.86
N ASP A 140 -17.67 5.78 -11.38
CA ASP A 140 -18.62 4.66 -11.32
C ASP A 140 -18.81 4.16 -9.88
N ASP A 141 -17.71 4.06 -9.11
CA ASP A 141 -17.74 3.55 -7.74
C ASP A 141 -16.67 4.17 -6.85
N VAL A 142 -16.99 4.35 -5.58
CA VAL A 142 -16.07 4.86 -4.54
C VAL A 142 -15.90 3.81 -3.45
N ILE A 143 -14.75 3.16 -3.43
CA ILE A 143 -14.40 2.12 -2.47
C ILE A 143 -13.63 2.74 -1.30
N ILE A 144 -14.19 2.62 -0.09
CA ILE A 144 -13.56 3.08 1.14
C ILE A 144 -12.87 1.89 1.82
N PHE A 145 -11.57 2.00 2.03
CA PHE A 145 -10.80 1.02 2.77
C PHE A 145 -10.85 1.29 4.27
N ASN A 146 -11.21 0.28 5.04
CA ASN A 146 -11.25 0.36 6.49
C ASN A 146 -9.84 0.36 7.10
N SER A 147 -9.73 0.85 8.35
CA SER A 147 -8.51 0.74 9.13
C SER A 147 -8.17 -0.72 9.41
N LEU A 148 -6.88 -1.02 9.50
CA LEU A 148 -6.43 -2.38 9.79
C LEU A 148 -6.71 -2.75 11.25
N THR A 149 -7.28 -3.93 11.46
CA THR A 149 -7.42 -4.55 12.79
C THR A 149 -6.15 -5.27 13.21
N LYS A 150 -6.04 -5.68 14.48
CA LYS A 150 -4.91 -6.48 14.97
C LYS A 150 -4.77 -7.79 14.16
N ASP A 151 -5.88 -8.46 13.87
CA ASP A 151 -5.88 -9.70 13.07
C ASP A 151 -5.38 -9.46 11.65
N ASN A 152 -5.75 -8.34 11.02
CA ASN A 152 -5.21 -7.98 9.71
C ASN A 152 -3.69 -7.75 9.76
N ILE A 153 -3.19 -7.10 10.82
CA ILE A 153 -1.75 -6.89 11.03
C ILE A 153 -1.03 -8.24 11.12
N PHE A 154 -1.56 -9.20 11.88
CA PHE A 154 -1.00 -10.53 11.97
C PHE A 154 -0.96 -11.26 10.63
N GLN A 155 -2.05 -11.19 9.85
CA GLN A 155 -2.07 -11.75 8.50
C GLN A 155 -1.03 -11.10 7.57
N ILE A 156 -0.81 -9.79 7.70
CA ILE A 156 0.23 -9.08 6.93
C ILE A 156 1.63 -9.56 7.36
N ILE A 157 1.87 -9.73 8.66
CA ILE A 157 3.12 -10.29 9.16
C ILE A 157 3.35 -11.68 8.56
N ASP A 158 2.33 -12.55 8.56
CA ASP A 158 2.44 -13.90 7.98
C ASP A 158 2.78 -13.87 6.48
N ILE A 159 2.21 -12.93 5.73
CA ILE A 159 2.52 -12.74 4.31
C ILE A 159 3.99 -12.29 4.13
N LEU A 160 4.45 -11.34 4.93
CA LEU A 160 5.83 -10.85 4.89
C LEU A 160 6.82 -11.94 5.29
N MET A 161 6.48 -12.70 6.33
CA MET A 161 7.29 -13.83 6.82
C MET A 161 7.46 -14.94 5.78
N LYS A 162 6.51 -15.16 4.87
CA LYS A 162 6.70 -16.13 3.76
C LYS A 162 7.94 -15.82 2.92
N GLY A 163 8.24 -14.54 2.71
CA GLY A 163 9.45 -14.12 2.00
C GLY A 163 10.73 -14.43 2.78
N VAL A 164 10.72 -14.19 4.09
CA VAL A 164 11.83 -14.52 5.01
C VAL A 164 12.06 -16.02 5.05
N MET A 165 10.99 -16.80 5.30
CA MET A 165 11.04 -18.27 5.34
C MET A 165 11.59 -18.87 4.05
N LYS A 166 11.18 -18.34 2.88
CA LYS A 166 11.70 -18.81 1.60
C LYS A 166 13.21 -18.63 1.47
N ARG A 167 13.76 -17.51 1.96
CA ARG A 167 15.21 -17.25 1.95
C ARG A 167 15.93 -18.17 2.92
N LEU A 168 15.40 -18.35 4.13
CA LEU A 168 15.99 -19.25 5.14
C LEU A 168 15.99 -20.71 4.69
N ASN A 169 14.88 -21.18 4.14
CA ASN A 169 14.78 -22.55 3.61
C ASN A 169 15.78 -22.80 2.47
N ALA A 170 16.05 -21.80 1.64
CA ALA A 170 17.08 -21.91 0.59
C ALA A 170 18.50 -22.05 1.15
N LEU A 171 18.74 -21.59 2.39
CA LEU A 171 19.98 -21.78 3.13
C LEU A 171 19.97 -23.06 3.99
N GLY A 172 18.88 -23.82 3.98
CA GLY A 172 18.71 -25.06 4.75
C GLY A 172 18.22 -24.87 6.18
N PHE A 173 17.73 -23.68 6.55
CA PHE A 173 17.25 -23.38 7.90
C PHE A 173 15.73 -23.25 7.93
N THR A 174 15.12 -23.62 9.05
CA THR A 174 13.68 -23.41 9.32
C THR A 174 13.54 -22.51 10.54
N LEU A 175 12.62 -21.55 10.49
CA LEU A 175 12.31 -20.64 11.58
C LEU A 175 10.85 -20.78 11.97
N GLU A 176 10.58 -20.95 13.26
CA GLU A 176 9.26 -20.84 13.87
C GLU A 176 9.18 -19.53 14.66
N LEU A 177 8.09 -18.80 14.55
CA LEU A 177 7.86 -17.54 15.27
C LEU A 177 6.78 -17.75 16.31
N SER A 178 7.08 -17.43 17.60
CA SER A 178 6.07 -17.49 18.67
C SER A 178 5.00 -16.38 18.49
N GLU A 179 3.84 -16.58 19.10
CA GLU A 179 2.77 -15.57 19.08
C GLU A 179 3.21 -14.28 19.81
N GLU A 180 4.00 -14.39 20.86
CA GLU A 180 4.55 -13.28 21.63
C GLU A 180 5.53 -12.45 20.78
N ALA A 181 6.39 -13.11 20.01
CA ALA A 181 7.31 -12.45 19.09
C ALA A 181 6.54 -11.77 17.93
N LYS A 182 5.45 -12.38 17.48
CA LYS A 182 4.58 -11.81 16.45
C LYS A 182 3.84 -10.57 16.96
N ASP A 183 3.31 -10.63 18.20
CA ASP A 183 2.71 -9.48 18.88
C ASP A 183 3.71 -8.32 19.02
N PHE A 184 4.94 -8.61 19.42
CA PHE A 184 6.01 -7.61 19.52
C PHE A 184 6.31 -6.94 18.17
N ILE A 185 6.44 -7.72 17.09
CA ILE A 185 6.65 -7.18 15.75
C ILE A 185 5.45 -6.31 15.33
N ALA A 186 4.22 -6.74 15.63
CA ALA A 186 3.02 -5.99 15.34
C ALA A 186 3.02 -4.65 16.09
N GLU A 187 3.35 -4.63 17.36
CA GLU A 187 3.43 -3.41 18.19
C GLU A 187 4.49 -2.43 17.67
N LYS A 188 5.67 -2.93 17.32
CA LYS A 188 6.78 -2.11 16.81
C LYS A 188 6.62 -1.67 15.35
N GLY A 189 5.86 -2.43 14.58
CA GLY A 189 5.70 -2.22 13.13
C GLY A 189 4.39 -1.59 12.71
N TYR A 190 3.42 -1.42 13.60
CA TYR A 190 2.18 -0.72 13.30
C TYR A 190 2.24 0.74 13.75
N ASP A 191 1.90 1.63 12.86
CA ASP A 191 1.77 3.05 13.15
C ASP A 191 0.41 3.56 12.63
N VAL A 192 -0.29 4.33 13.46
CA VAL A 192 -1.63 4.85 13.12
C VAL A 192 -1.60 5.76 11.88
N GLN A 193 -0.46 6.41 11.61
CA GLN A 193 -0.33 7.32 10.46
C GLN A 193 0.09 6.58 9.19
N PHE A 194 1.01 5.62 9.35
CA PHE A 194 1.64 4.91 8.24
C PHE A 194 1.05 3.51 8.01
N GLY A 195 0.13 3.08 8.88
CA GLY A 195 -0.52 1.76 8.82
C GLY A 195 0.48 0.62 8.98
N ALA A 196 0.41 -0.36 8.08
CA ALA A 196 1.29 -1.51 8.06
C ALA A 196 2.63 -1.29 7.32
N ARG A 197 2.87 -0.12 6.73
CA ARG A 197 4.12 0.16 5.98
C ARG A 197 5.39 -0.03 6.81
N PRO A 198 5.45 0.35 8.10
CA PRO A 198 6.64 0.12 8.92
C PRO A 198 6.89 -1.33 9.30
N LEU A 199 5.91 -2.26 9.14
CA LEU A 199 6.08 -3.68 9.49
C LEU A 199 7.27 -4.33 8.80
N HIS A 200 7.51 -4.01 7.54
CA HIS A 200 8.67 -4.55 6.81
C HIS A 200 9.99 -4.18 7.50
N ARG A 201 10.11 -2.91 7.92
CA ARG A 201 11.30 -2.43 8.66
C ARG A 201 11.39 -3.04 10.05
N ALA A 202 10.25 -3.26 10.71
CA ALA A 202 10.21 -3.90 12.02
C ALA A 202 10.66 -5.36 11.92
N ILE A 203 10.17 -6.11 10.94
CA ILE A 203 10.64 -7.49 10.67
C ILE A 203 12.14 -7.49 10.39
N GLN A 204 12.62 -6.62 9.53
CA GLN A 204 14.06 -6.53 9.24
C GLN A 204 14.87 -6.26 10.51
N LYS A 205 14.53 -5.19 11.23
CA LYS A 205 15.31 -4.72 12.40
C LYS A 205 15.26 -5.67 13.59
N TYR A 206 14.09 -6.24 13.88
CA TYR A 206 13.88 -7.01 15.13
C TYR A 206 13.94 -8.52 14.92
N LEU A 207 13.88 -8.99 13.67
CA LEU A 207 13.93 -10.41 13.35
C LEU A 207 15.10 -10.74 12.40
N GLU A 208 15.14 -10.18 11.18
CA GLU A 208 16.10 -10.61 10.16
C GLU A 208 17.55 -10.26 10.54
N ASP A 209 17.81 -9.03 10.97
CA ASP A 209 19.17 -8.58 11.31
C ASP A 209 19.72 -9.37 12.53
N PRO A 210 18.98 -9.51 13.68
CA PRO A 210 19.45 -10.33 14.80
C PRO A 210 19.57 -11.82 14.44
N LEU A 211 18.66 -12.34 13.62
CA LEU A 211 18.73 -13.72 13.16
C LEU A 211 19.99 -13.99 12.34
N ALA A 212 20.39 -13.06 11.48
CA ALA A 212 21.60 -13.20 10.69
C ALA A 212 22.87 -13.24 11.57
N GLU A 213 22.89 -12.44 12.64
CA GLU A 213 23.99 -12.49 13.63
C GLU A 213 24.03 -13.83 14.39
N GLU A 214 22.87 -14.34 14.80
CA GLU A 214 22.77 -15.61 15.51
C GLU A 214 23.14 -16.81 14.62
N ILE A 215 22.78 -16.82 13.35
CA ILE A 215 23.19 -17.85 12.39
C ILE A 215 24.72 -17.91 12.27
N LEU A 216 25.40 -16.76 12.32
CA LEU A 216 26.87 -16.71 12.28
C LEU A 216 27.52 -17.16 13.60
N ASN A 217 26.87 -16.91 14.73
CA ASN A 217 27.40 -17.21 16.06
C ASN A 217 27.10 -18.66 16.52
N MET A 218 25.93 -19.17 16.17
CA MET A 218 25.50 -20.52 16.45
C MET A 218 26.05 -21.48 15.38
N ASN A 219 26.59 -22.65 15.80
CA ASN A 219 26.96 -23.71 14.84
C ASN A 219 25.70 -24.42 14.31
N ILE A 220 24.82 -23.69 13.65
CA ILE A 220 23.55 -24.20 13.12
C ILE A 220 23.85 -25.07 11.89
N LYS A 221 23.25 -26.26 11.84
CA LYS A 221 23.38 -27.19 10.73
C LYS A 221 22.17 -27.11 9.80
N PRO A 222 22.36 -27.38 8.51
CA PRO A 222 21.22 -27.54 7.62
C PRO A 222 20.24 -28.59 8.14
N GLY A 223 18.96 -28.22 8.27
CA GLY A 223 17.91 -29.06 8.83
C GLY A 223 17.50 -28.68 10.26
N ASP A 224 18.26 -27.85 10.95
CA ASP A 224 17.88 -27.37 12.28
C ASP A 224 16.67 -26.42 12.20
N VAL A 225 15.83 -26.49 13.24
CA VAL A 225 14.67 -25.63 13.42
C VAL A 225 14.99 -24.61 14.50
N MET A 226 14.93 -23.33 14.17
CA MET A 226 15.08 -22.25 15.13
C MET A 226 13.72 -21.76 15.59
N LEU A 227 13.60 -21.49 16.89
CA LEU A 227 12.45 -20.82 17.49
C LEU A 227 12.84 -19.37 17.77
N ALA A 228 12.06 -18.43 17.23
CA ALA A 228 12.14 -17.02 17.56
C ALA A 228 11.08 -16.68 18.60
N ASP A 229 11.49 -16.30 19.78
CA ASP A 229 10.62 -16.01 20.92
C ASP A 229 10.94 -14.64 21.53
N LEU A 230 9.99 -14.06 22.26
CA LEU A 230 10.17 -12.77 22.91
C LEU A 230 11.02 -12.96 24.20
N SER A 231 11.99 -12.08 24.40
CA SER A 231 12.77 -12.06 25.65
C SER A 231 11.89 -11.74 26.87
N GLU A 232 12.28 -12.19 28.07
CA GLU A 232 11.53 -11.95 29.32
C GLU A 232 11.31 -10.46 29.60
N ASP A 233 12.27 -9.61 29.26
CA ASP A 233 12.20 -8.15 29.39
C ASP A 233 11.39 -7.47 28.27
N LYS A 234 10.86 -8.25 27.30
CA LYS A 234 10.06 -7.80 26.15
C LYS A 234 10.74 -6.73 25.28
N THR A 235 12.06 -6.75 25.20
CA THR A 235 12.82 -5.74 24.45
C THR A 235 13.32 -6.23 23.10
N LYS A 236 13.52 -7.55 22.95
CA LYS A 236 14.12 -8.18 21.77
C LYS A 236 13.57 -9.58 21.52
N ILE A 237 13.80 -10.08 20.32
CA ILE A 237 13.54 -11.47 19.95
C ILE A 237 14.81 -12.28 20.20
N LEU A 238 14.66 -13.42 20.86
CA LEU A 238 15.72 -14.41 21.12
C LEU A 238 15.52 -15.60 20.20
N PHE A 239 16.62 -16.19 19.78
CA PHE A 239 16.62 -17.36 18.92
C PHE A 239 17.19 -18.55 19.70
N THR A 240 16.48 -19.66 19.67
CA THR A 240 16.89 -20.93 20.29
C THR A 240 16.75 -22.06 19.28
N LEU A 241 17.61 -23.07 19.37
CA LEU A 241 17.44 -24.26 18.57
C LEU A 241 16.35 -25.14 19.23
N LYS A 242 15.37 -25.54 18.43
CA LYS A 242 14.36 -26.50 18.85
C LYS A 242 15.02 -27.87 18.93
N GLU A 243 15.05 -28.47 20.13
CA GLU A 243 15.53 -29.84 20.28
C GLU A 243 14.74 -30.77 19.35
N PRO A 244 15.42 -31.67 18.61
CA PRO A 244 14.71 -32.63 17.79
C PRO A 244 13.77 -33.44 18.70
N SER A 245 12.47 -33.35 18.43
CA SER A 245 11.48 -34.21 19.09
C SER A 245 11.95 -35.65 18.93
N LYS A 246 12.29 -36.31 20.00
CA LYS A 246 12.51 -37.77 20.01
C LYS A 246 11.18 -38.40 19.60
N GLU A 247 11.02 -38.68 18.31
CA GLU A 247 10.03 -39.66 17.89
C GLU A 247 10.37 -40.95 18.61
N THR A 248 9.52 -41.31 19.55
CA THR A 248 9.48 -42.64 20.16
C THR A 248 9.30 -43.64 19.01
N SER A 249 10.42 -44.21 18.60
CA SER A 249 10.39 -45.48 17.87
C SER A 249 9.97 -46.55 18.89
N GLU A 250 8.68 -46.74 19.05
CA GLU A 250 8.14 -47.98 19.56
C GLU A 250 7.87 -48.90 18.39
N ALA A 251 8.56 -50.02 18.50
CA ALA A 251 8.59 -51.15 17.60
C ALA A 251 7.23 -51.82 17.37
#